data_ae96b947e171574beb98c49d9982f3d5
#
_entry.id   ae96b947e171574beb98c49d9982f3d5
#
_cell.length_a   1.000
_cell.length_b   1.000
_cell.length_c   1.000
_cell.angle_alpha   90.00
_cell.angle_beta   90.00
_cell.angle_gamma   90.00
#
_symmetry.space_group_name_H-M   'P 1'
#
loop_
_entity.id
_entity.type
_entity.pdbx_description
1 polymer ?
#
loop_
_entity_poly.entity_id
_entity_poly.type
_entity_poly.pdbx_seq_one_letter_code
_entity_poly.pdbx_strand_id
1 'polypeptide(L)'
;MSIRRLALLIMTVLLLVSGSAMALTPTLQEEIYAPEALLYCVESGQTLYEKDADKPVKPASVTKLMTALVVFEHESDLSKKTTVSESAVNIERDSTNIALIPGEEVTLENMMYATLMQSANDAANVLAEYVGGSQEGFAQMMDDKAAGLGCTGSHFV
;
A
#
# COMPACT_ATOMS: atom_id res chain seq x y z
N MET A 1 24.90 -53.95 -21.96
CA MET A 1 24.80 -52.47 -21.98
C MET A 1 25.79 -51.95 -20.95
N SER A 2 26.73 -51.08 -21.31
CA SER A 2 27.71 -50.62 -20.32
C SER A 2 27.06 -49.70 -19.29
N ILE A 3 27.55 -49.74 -18.05
CA ILE A 3 27.07 -48.89 -16.95
C ILE A 3 26.99 -47.43 -17.34
N ARG A 4 27.93 -46.94 -18.16
CA ARG A 4 27.95 -45.55 -18.68
C ARG A 4 26.73 -45.24 -19.58
N ARG A 5 26.31 -46.20 -20.43
CA ARG A 5 25.13 -46.02 -21.29
C ARG A 5 23.82 -46.06 -20.48
N LEU A 6 23.76 -46.85 -19.45
CA LEU A 6 22.63 -46.91 -18.54
C LEU A 6 22.51 -45.61 -17.71
N ALA A 7 23.63 -45.08 -17.23
CA ALA A 7 23.65 -43.83 -16.48
C ALA A 7 23.26 -42.62 -17.36
N LEU A 8 23.72 -42.61 -18.64
CA LEU A 8 23.27 -41.56 -19.58
C LEU A 8 21.79 -41.64 -19.89
N LEU A 9 21.22 -42.84 -20.03
CA LEU A 9 19.81 -43.03 -20.30
C LEU A 9 18.94 -42.60 -19.11
N ILE A 10 19.38 -42.92 -17.88
CA ILE A 10 18.71 -42.48 -16.65
C ILE A 10 18.77 -40.95 -16.53
N MET A 11 19.91 -40.32 -16.82
CA MET A 11 20.08 -38.86 -16.75
C MET A 11 19.24 -38.13 -17.81
N THR A 12 19.11 -38.68 -19.03
CA THR A 12 18.21 -38.14 -20.05
C THR A 12 16.74 -38.29 -19.69
N VAL A 13 16.33 -39.40 -19.09
CA VAL A 13 14.96 -39.63 -18.62
C VAL A 13 14.63 -38.66 -17.45
N LEU A 14 15.56 -38.45 -16.50
CA LEU A 14 15.41 -37.48 -15.43
C LEU A 14 15.28 -36.03 -15.93
N LEU A 15 16.03 -35.66 -16.99
CA LEU A 15 15.92 -34.35 -17.61
C LEU A 15 14.61 -34.14 -18.40
N LEU A 16 14.04 -35.23 -18.96
CA LEU A 16 12.75 -35.18 -19.66
C LEU A 16 11.54 -35.17 -18.71
N VAL A 17 11.72 -35.62 -17.48
CA VAL A 17 10.67 -35.62 -16.42
C VAL A 17 10.67 -34.26 -15.63
N SER A 18 11.62 -33.36 -15.90
CA SER A 18 11.50 -31.97 -15.46
C SER A 18 10.36 -31.28 -16.21
N GLY A 19 9.20 -31.89 -16.18
CA GLY A 19 7.96 -31.28 -16.64
C GLY A 19 7.79 -29.97 -15.89
N SER A 20 7.68 -28.89 -16.65
CA SER A 20 7.26 -27.59 -16.15
C SER A 20 6.08 -27.83 -15.22
N ALA A 21 6.27 -27.62 -13.93
CA ALA A 21 5.15 -27.51 -13.00
C ALA A 21 4.37 -26.29 -13.52
N MET A 22 3.33 -26.54 -14.30
CA MET A 22 2.33 -25.51 -14.59
C MET A 22 1.76 -25.15 -13.23
N ALA A 23 2.14 -23.98 -12.73
CA ALA A 23 1.45 -23.39 -11.61
C ALA A 23 -0.02 -23.32 -12.03
N LEU A 24 -0.86 -24.10 -11.36
CA LEU A 24 -2.31 -23.98 -11.46
C LEU A 24 -2.62 -22.59 -10.86
N THR A 25 -2.66 -21.58 -11.73
CA THR A 25 -3.24 -20.30 -11.34
C THR A 25 -4.72 -20.55 -11.05
N PRO A 26 -5.17 -20.37 -9.81
CA PRO A 26 -6.58 -20.53 -9.52
C PRO A 26 -7.38 -19.57 -10.39
N THR A 27 -8.24 -20.10 -11.24
CA THR A 27 -9.17 -19.29 -12.03
C THR A 27 -10.27 -18.85 -11.06
N LEU A 28 -10.41 -17.56 -10.84
CA LEU A 28 -11.56 -17.03 -10.12
C LEU A 28 -12.81 -17.38 -10.93
N GLN A 29 -13.79 -18.04 -10.28
CA GLN A 29 -15.05 -18.41 -10.92
C GLN A 29 -16.04 -17.25 -10.98
N GLU A 30 -15.77 -16.18 -10.22
CA GLU A 30 -16.60 -14.98 -10.14
C GLU A 30 -15.95 -13.80 -10.86
N GLU A 31 -16.78 -12.98 -11.51
CA GLU A 31 -16.32 -11.77 -12.17
C GLU A 31 -15.92 -10.72 -11.14
N ILE A 32 -14.70 -10.20 -11.25
CA ILE A 32 -14.23 -9.05 -10.46
C ILE A 32 -14.72 -7.77 -11.17
N TYR A 33 -15.65 -7.06 -10.55
CA TYR A 33 -16.23 -5.82 -11.09
C TYR A 33 -15.28 -4.62 -11.02
N ALA A 34 -14.29 -4.64 -10.11
CA ALA A 34 -13.28 -3.59 -10.07
C ALA A 34 -12.57 -3.49 -11.44
N PRO A 35 -12.34 -2.28 -11.96
CA PRO A 35 -11.62 -2.08 -13.22
C PRO A 35 -10.17 -2.60 -13.15
N GLU A 36 -9.52 -2.40 -12.02
CA GLU A 36 -8.16 -2.87 -11.73
C GLU A 36 -8.17 -3.73 -10.48
N ALA A 37 -7.41 -4.82 -10.46
CA ALA A 37 -7.30 -5.70 -9.30
C ALA A 37 -5.96 -6.45 -9.27
N LEU A 38 -5.43 -6.65 -8.07
CA LEU A 38 -4.26 -7.49 -7.80
C LEU A 38 -4.51 -8.32 -6.55
N LEU A 39 -4.28 -9.63 -6.65
CA LEU A 39 -4.23 -10.53 -5.51
C LEU A 39 -2.82 -11.12 -5.41
N TYR A 40 -2.13 -10.79 -4.34
CA TYR A 40 -0.76 -11.19 -4.10
C TYR A 40 -0.64 -12.01 -2.82
N CYS A 41 0.05 -13.14 -2.89
CA CYS A 41 0.36 -13.96 -1.72
C CYS A 41 1.74 -13.56 -1.18
N VAL A 42 1.76 -12.93 -0.01
CA VAL A 42 2.99 -12.43 0.62
C VAL A 42 3.93 -13.58 0.99
N GLU A 43 3.40 -14.71 1.49
CA GLU A 43 4.17 -15.85 1.96
C GLU A 43 4.90 -16.57 0.81
N SER A 44 4.26 -16.70 -0.35
CA SER A 44 4.85 -17.36 -1.51
C SER A 44 5.53 -16.41 -2.50
N GLY A 45 5.30 -15.12 -2.39
CA GLY A 45 5.76 -14.12 -3.34
C GLY A 45 5.07 -14.20 -4.72
N GLN A 46 3.88 -14.81 -4.79
CA GLN A 46 3.19 -15.06 -6.06
C GLN A 46 1.98 -14.15 -6.26
N THR A 47 1.85 -13.64 -7.47
CA THR A 47 0.60 -13.03 -7.93
C THR A 47 -0.39 -14.15 -8.26
N LEU A 48 -1.51 -14.18 -7.54
CA LEU A 48 -2.57 -15.19 -7.71
C LEU A 48 -3.63 -14.74 -8.71
N TYR A 49 -3.83 -13.43 -8.85
CA TYR A 49 -4.74 -12.84 -9.81
C TYR A 49 -4.30 -11.41 -10.13
N GLU A 50 -4.46 -11.01 -11.38
CA GLU A 50 -4.23 -9.63 -11.83
C GLU A 50 -5.24 -9.24 -12.92
N LYS A 51 -5.65 -7.99 -12.89
CA LYS A 51 -6.50 -7.34 -13.88
C LYS A 51 -6.04 -5.90 -13.99
N ASP A 52 -5.45 -5.51 -15.11
CA ASP A 52 -4.91 -4.18 -15.35
C ASP A 52 -4.07 -3.63 -14.16
N ALA A 53 -3.30 -4.52 -13.50
CA ALA A 53 -2.66 -4.25 -12.20
C ALA A 53 -1.63 -3.10 -12.25
N ASP A 54 -1.02 -2.86 -13.41
CA ASP A 54 -0.03 -1.79 -13.63
C ASP A 54 -0.64 -0.48 -14.14
N LYS A 55 -1.96 -0.45 -14.33
CA LYS A 55 -2.63 0.74 -14.82
C LYS A 55 -2.68 1.83 -13.74
N PRO A 56 -2.28 3.07 -14.05
CA PRO A 56 -2.37 4.18 -13.11
C PRO A 56 -3.83 4.45 -12.72
N VAL A 57 -4.08 4.49 -11.40
CA VAL A 57 -5.41 4.73 -10.84
C VAL A 57 -5.33 5.73 -9.68
N LYS A 58 -6.47 6.36 -9.38
CA LYS A 58 -6.62 7.13 -8.15
C LYS A 58 -7.11 6.19 -7.05
N PRO A 59 -6.27 5.83 -6.08
CA PRO A 59 -6.59 4.78 -5.11
C PRO A 59 -7.58 5.25 -4.03
N ALA A 60 -8.06 6.48 -4.11
CA ALA A 60 -8.94 7.10 -3.11
C ALA A 60 -8.39 6.91 -1.69
N SER A 61 -9.21 6.54 -0.73
CA SER A 61 -8.81 6.42 0.67
C SER A 61 -7.79 5.31 0.98
N VAL A 62 -7.48 4.42 0.05
CA VAL A 62 -6.36 3.47 0.20
C VAL A 62 -5.03 4.23 0.38
N THR A 63 -4.92 5.46 -0.13
CA THR A 63 -3.82 6.39 0.11
C THR A 63 -3.47 6.55 1.60
N LYS A 64 -4.45 6.46 2.51
CA LYS A 64 -4.24 6.58 3.95
C LYS A 64 -3.36 5.48 4.56
N LEU A 65 -3.16 4.37 3.87
CA LEU A 65 -2.17 3.36 4.26
C LEU A 65 -0.74 3.90 4.10
N MET A 66 -0.48 4.67 3.03
CA MET A 66 0.81 5.34 2.86
C MET A 66 0.98 6.44 3.91
N THR A 67 -0.07 7.21 4.20
CA THR A 67 -0.05 8.19 5.30
C THR A 67 0.36 7.53 6.61
N ALA A 68 -0.28 6.42 6.99
CA ALA A 68 0.04 5.70 8.22
C ALA A 68 1.48 5.16 8.22
N LEU A 69 1.93 4.60 7.10
CA LEU A 69 3.29 4.07 6.98
C LEU A 69 4.33 5.16 7.21
N VAL A 70 4.19 6.31 6.55
CA VAL A 70 5.14 7.43 6.69
C VAL A 70 5.11 7.99 8.11
N VAL A 71 3.93 8.13 8.73
CA VAL A 71 3.82 8.59 10.12
C VAL A 71 4.53 7.64 11.07
N PHE A 72 4.29 6.32 10.99
CA PHE A 72 4.94 5.33 11.86
C PHE A 72 6.46 5.27 11.70
N GLU A 73 6.98 5.58 10.52
CA GLU A 73 8.42 5.60 10.29
C GLU A 73 9.12 6.83 10.87
N HIS A 74 8.39 7.94 11.03
CA HIS A 74 8.97 9.22 11.48
C HIS A 74 8.60 9.58 12.91
N GLU A 75 7.52 8.99 13.45
CA GLU A 75 7.11 9.23 14.83
C GLU A 75 6.72 7.92 15.52
N SER A 76 7.51 7.53 16.50
CA SER A 76 7.31 6.30 17.27
C SER A 76 6.42 6.50 18.50
N ASP A 77 6.29 7.75 18.98
CA ASP A 77 5.49 8.10 20.17
C ASP A 77 4.18 8.78 19.74
N LEU A 78 3.17 7.98 19.48
CA LEU A 78 1.85 8.47 19.09
C LEU A 78 1.04 9.11 20.25
N SER A 79 1.55 9.05 21.50
CA SER A 79 0.94 9.76 22.63
C SER A 79 1.17 11.27 22.59
N LYS A 80 2.10 11.72 21.74
CA LYS A 80 2.35 13.14 21.52
C LYS A 80 1.11 13.87 21.05
N LYS A 81 1.04 15.14 21.42
CA LYS A 81 -0.06 16.02 21.09
C LYS A 81 0.36 17.06 20.05
N THR A 82 -0.61 17.48 19.28
CA THR A 82 -0.49 18.60 18.36
C THR A 82 -1.77 19.42 18.35
N THR A 83 -1.70 20.64 17.83
CA THR A 83 -2.84 21.52 17.70
C THR A 83 -3.36 21.45 16.26
N VAL A 84 -4.66 21.29 16.10
CA VAL A 84 -5.31 21.31 14.79
C VAL A 84 -5.18 22.69 14.17
N SER A 85 -4.65 22.76 12.96
CA SER A 85 -4.51 23.99 12.18
C SER A 85 -5.78 24.31 11.37
N GLU A 86 -5.89 25.54 10.88
CA GLU A 86 -6.96 25.92 9.94
C GLU A 86 -6.79 25.21 8.58
N SER A 87 -5.56 24.96 8.15
CA SER A 87 -5.27 24.24 6.90
C SER A 87 -5.68 22.79 6.97
N ALA A 88 -5.49 22.11 8.10
CA ALA A 88 -5.85 20.70 8.25
C ALA A 88 -7.36 20.45 8.08
N VAL A 89 -8.19 21.41 8.49
CA VAL A 89 -9.66 21.29 8.34
C VAL A 89 -10.20 21.85 7.04
N ASN A 90 -9.35 22.45 6.22
CA ASN A 90 -9.73 22.95 4.91
C ASN A 90 -9.76 21.81 3.89
N ILE A 91 -10.80 21.02 3.95
CA ILE A 91 -11.02 19.83 3.13
C ILE A 91 -12.17 20.02 2.15
N GLU A 92 -12.26 19.17 1.12
CA GLU A 92 -13.39 19.17 0.19
C GLU A 92 -14.71 18.94 0.94
N ARG A 93 -15.77 19.65 0.52
CA ARG A 93 -17.04 19.77 1.23
C ARG A 93 -17.69 18.42 1.57
N ASP A 94 -17.58 17.43 0.66
CA ASP A 94 -18.26 16.14 0.79
C ASP A 94 -17.27 15.02 1.18
N SER A 95 -16.05 15.39 1.59
CA SER A 95 -15.05 14.42 2.00
C SER A 95 -15.30 13.92 3.43
N THR A 96 -14.96 12.66 3.67
CA THR A 96 -15.07 12.05 5.01
C THR A 96 -14.17 12.76 6.00
N ASN A 97 -14.72 13.14 7.16
CA ASN A 97 -14.00 13.83 8.23
C ASN A 97 -14.63 13.51 9.59
N ILE A 98 -13.98 13.93 10.67
CA ILE A 98 -14.47 13.83 12.06
C ILE A 98 -14.83 15.19 12.65
N ALA A 99 -14.91 16.22 11.81
CA ALA A 99 -15.30 17.59 12.18
C ALA A 99 -14.36 18.22 13.23
N LEU A 100 -13.05 18.07 13.05
CA LEU A 100 -12.04 18.74 13.88
C LEU A 100 -12.21 20.25 13.83
N ILE A 101 -11.93 20.92 14.96
CA ILE A 101 -12.01 22.36 15.09
C ILE A 101 -10.60 22.95 15.21
N PRO A 102 -10.25 24.01 14.45
CA PRO A 102 -8.96 24.66 14.60
C PRO A 102 -8.71 25.09 16.05
N GLY A 103 -7.51 24.84 16.54
CA GLY A 103 -7.12 25.12 17.91
C GLY A 103 -7.35 23.96 18.90
N GLU A 104 -8.04 22.89 18.52
CA GLU A 104 -8.12 21.68 19.36
C GLU A 104 -6.76 21.05 19.58
N GLU A 105 -6.52 20.56 20.79
CA GLU A 105 -5.37 19.71 21.11
C GLU A 105 -5.75 18.24 20.97
N VAL A 106 -5.05 17.54 20.09
CA VAL A 106 -5.30 16.14 19.75
C VAL A 106 -4.05 15.29 19.90
N THR A 107 -4.18 13.98 20.16
CA THR A 107 -3.05 13.05 20.12
C THR A 107 -2.86 12.48 18.72
N LEU A 108 -1.63 12.17 18.36
CA LEU A 108 -1.35 11.51 17.08
C LEU A 108 -2.02 10.14 16.99
N GLU A 109 -2.15 9.42 18.11
CA GLU A 109 -2.84 8.14 18.18
C GLU A 109 -4.32 8.29 17.77
N ASN A 110 -5.03 9.28 18.33
CA ASN A 110 -6.42 9.53 17.97
C ASN A 110 -6.57 9.94 16.49
N MET A 111 -5.63 10.73 15.97
CA MET A 111 -5.62 11.10 14.55
C MET A 111 -5.35 9.90 13.66
N MET A 112 -4.48 8.97 14.09
CA MET A 112 -4.23 7.73 13.37
C MET A 112 -5.47 6.83 13.33
N TYR A 113 -6.17 6.66 14.47
CA TYR A 113 -7.44 5.93 14.51
C TYR A 113 -8.50 6.58 13.63
N ALA A 114 -8.66 7.90 13.69
CA ALA A 114 -9.61 8.63 12.85
C ALA A 114 -9.28 8.47 11.35
N THR A 115 -8.01 8.55 10.99
CA THR A 115 -7.52 8.38 9.62
C THR A 115 -7.81 6.98 9.08
N LEU A 116 -7.50 5.93 9.85
CA LEU A 116 -7.58 4.54 9.36
C LEU A 116 -8.98 3.94 9.51
N MET A 117 -9.71 4.26 10.59
CA MET A 117 -11.02 3.64 10.88
C MET A 117 -12.18 4.43 10.30
N GLN A 118 -12.10 5.76 10.31
CA GLN A 118 -13.14 6.64 9.78
C GLN A 118 -12.80 7.22 8.42
N SER A 119 -11.58 6.95 7.94
CA SER A 119 -11.09 7.54 6.69
C SER A 119 -11.10 9.09 6.71
N ALA A 120 -10.93 9.71 7.89
CA ALA A 120 -11.03 11.14 8.11
C ALA A 120 -9.91 11.90 7.41
N ASN A 121 -10.27 12.84 6.53
CA ASN A 121 -9.29 13.63 5.79
C ASN A 121 -8.68 14.75 6.64
N ASP A 122 -9.48 15.39 7.50
CA ASP A 122 -9.00 16.38 8.47
C ASP A 122 -7.94 15.78 9.42
N ALA A 123 -8.18 14.58 9.95
CA ALA A 123 -7.22 13.88 10.78
C ALA A 123 -5.94 13.49 10.02
N ALA A 124 -6.06 13.06 8.76
CA ALA A 124 -4.92 12.75 7.90
C ALA A 124 -4.06 14.01 7.65
N ASN A 125 -4.70 15.16 7.43
CA ASN A 125 -4.01 16.44 7.26
C ASN A 125 -3.26 16.87 8.53
N VAL A 126 -3.86 16.68 9.71
CA VAL A 126 -3.17 16.96 11.00
C VAL A 126 -1.90 16.12 11.12
N LEU A 127 -1.96 14.83 10.78
CA LEU A 127 -0.78 13.95 10.80
C LEU A 127 0.25 14.39 9.77
N ALA A 128 -0.18 14.75 8.58
CA ALA A 128 0.68 15.22 7.50
C ALA A 128 1.44 16.51 7.90
N GLU A 129 0.74 17.48 8.47
CA GLU A 129 1.36 18.73 8.92
C GLU A 129 2.30 18.51 10.11
N TYR A 130 1.96 17.60 11.03
CA TYR A 130 2.82 17.30 12.16
C TYR A 130 4.15 16.67 11.73
N VAL A 131 4.13 15.70 10.81
CA VAL A 131 5.32 14.96 10.38
C VAL A 131 6.08 15.69 9.28
N GLY A 132 5.37 16.21 8.28
CA GLY A 132 5.96 16.84 7.09
C GLY A 132 6.18 18.35 7.22
N GLY A 133 5.67 18.98 8.30
CA GLY A 133 5.69 20.43 8.46
C GLY A 133 4.66 21.16 7.59
N SER A 134 4.16 20.52 6.56
CA SER A 134 3.03 20.95 5.73
C SER A 134 2.46 19.74 4.98
N GLN A 135 1.28 19.89 4.37
CA GLN A 135 0.69 18.83 3.55
C GLN A 135 1.55 18.54 2.32
N GLU A 136 2.12 19.57 1.67
CA GLU A 136 3.02 19.42 0.54
C GLU A 136 4.34 18.73 0.94
N GLY A 137 4.90 19.11 2.10
CA GLY A 137 6.11 18.45 2.63
C GLY A 137 5.87 16.98 2.92
N PHE A 138 4.69 16.63 3.44
CA PHE A 138 4.31 15.25 3.68
C PHE A 138 4.06 14.47 2.39
N ALA A 139 3.42 15.08 1.38
CA ALA A 139 3.24 14.47 0.06
C ALA A 139 4.58 14.11 -0.59
N GLN A 140 5.60 14.98 -0.46
CA GLN A 140 6.96 14.66 -0.91
C GLN A 140 7.55 13.46 -0.15
N MET A 141 7.32 13.35 1.16
CA MET A 141 7.76 12.17 1.94
C MET A 141 7.06 10.89 1.46
N MET A 142 5.79 10.96 1.08
CA MET A 142 5.05 9.83 0.50
C MET A 142 5.60 9.44 -0.87
N ASP A 143 5.95 10.40 -1.73
CA ASP A 143 6.60 10.16 -3.02
C ASP A 143 7.96 9.48 -2.85
N ASP A 144 8.78 9.99 -1.94
CA ASP A 144 10.10 9.42 -1.63
C ASP A 144 9.98 7.99 -1.08
N LYS A 145 8.97 7.74 -0.23
CA LYS A 145 8.67 6.42 0.28
C LYS A 145 8.22 5.46 -0.81
N ALA A 146 7.32 5.88 -1.68
CA ALA A 146 6.87 5.08 -2.82
C ALA A 146 8.03 4.73 -3.74
N ALA A 147 8.88 5.70 -4.09
CA ALA A 147 10.09 5.47 -4.88
C ALA A 147 11.04 4.47 -4.21
N GLY A 148 11.24 4.59 -2.90
CA GLY A 148 12.06 3.66 -2.12
C GLY A 148 11.51 2.23 -2.08
N LEU A 149 10.19 2.06 -2.24
CA LEU A 149 9.52 0.77 -2.38
C LEU A 149 9.50 0.24 -3.82
N GLY A 150 10.03 0.99 -4.78
CA GLY A 150 10.04 0.62 -6.20
C GLY A 150 8.77 1.03 -6.97
N CYS A 151 7.87 1.82 -6.37
CA CYS A 151 6.65 2.32 -7.01
C CYS A 151 6.98 3.54 -7.88
N THR A 152 7.42 3.32 -9.11
CA THR A 152 7.97 4.38 -10.00
C THR A 152 6.90 5.27 -10.65
N GLY A 153 5.63 4.91 -10.57
CA GLY A 153 4.50 5.64 -11.19
C GLY A 153 3.58 6.32 -10.18
N SER A 154 3.89 6.28 -8.88
CA SER A 154 3.09 6.90 -7.82
C SER A 154 3.46 8.37 -7.64
N HIS A 155 2.46 9.20 -7.37
CA HIS A 155 2.61 10.62 -7.04
C HIS A 155 1.49 11.07 -6.11
N PHE A 156 1.88 11.78 -5.05
CA PHE A 156 0.98 12.30 -4.02
C PHE A 156 0.96 13.84 -4.05
N VAL A 157 -0.16 14.43 -3.68
CA VAL A 157 -0.38 15.88 -3.65
C VAL A 157 -1.07 16.30 -2.37
#